data_de88e2ad08c98547ee3bce405d97d4a4
#
_entry.id   de88e2ad08c98547ee3bce405d97d4a4
#
_cell.length_a   1.000
_cell.length_b   1.000
_cell.length_c   1.000
_cell.angle_alpha   90.00
_cell.angle_beta   90.00
_cell.angle_gamma   90.00
#
_symmetry.space_group_name_H-M   'P 1'
#
loop_
_entity.id
_entity.type
_entity.pdbx_description
1 polymer ?
#
loop_
_entity_poly.entity_id
_entity_poly.type
_entity_poly.pdbx_seq_one_letter_code
_entity_poly.pdbx_strand_id
1 'polypeptide(L)'
;MIIGVDKMKIELNNFIIEYDKEIDYMSNIISTLENNTVDILDFFELEKLSQKKKVVIFTDREKYKKHLLPFVKEFKEWMCADTYDGNINLLEISEARKSKEHEDMDMDEFIKCILHEFVHSCQQEWNSNSNGTSWYWEALATNLSNQDYSSVSLEDCDFEKLKSDFNGTKNGYSFAYTLGKYMLENYSKDKLLEYAKNPDLLKQDADDIFEAVKQSQTNKKL
;
A
#
# COMPACT_ATOMS: atom_id res chain seq x y z
N MET A 1 20.02 -32.91 4.55
CA MET A 1 18.62 -33.07 5.00
C MET A 1 18.20 -31.68 5.49
N ILE A 2 17.45 -30.93 4.63
CA ILE A 2 16.93 -29.61 5.02
C ILE A 2 15.70 -29.94 5.86
N ILE A 3 15.80 -29.77 7.17
CA ILE A 3 14.65 -29.83 8.08
C ILE A 3 13.79 -28.64 7.66
N GLY A 4 12.68 -28.93 6.98
CA GLY A 4 11.69 -27.91 6.68
C GLY A 4 11.19 -27.37 8.02
N VAL A 5 11.40 -26.09 8.28
CA VAL A 5 10.74 -25.41 9.41
C VAL A 5 9.25 -25.45 9.08
N ASP A 6 8.46 -26.11 9.91
CA ASP A 6 7.01 -26.12 9.76
C ASP A 6 6.53 -24.66 9.86
N LYS A 7 5.95 -24.13 8.77
CA LYS A 7 5.34 -22.81 8.79
C LYS A 7 4.12 -22.82 9.68
N MET A 8 4.04 -21.86 10.58
CA MET A 8 2.81 -21.58 11.32
C MET A 8 1.80 -20.92 10.39
N LYS A 9 0.53 -21.25 10.56
CA LYS A 9 -0.56 -20.76 9.72
C LYS A 9 -1.76 -20.35 10.57
N ILE A 10 -2.28 -19.16 10.30
CA ILE A 10 -3.52 -18.63 10.89
C ILE A 10 -4.46 -18.31 9.76
N GLU A 11 -5.74 -18.69 9.89
CA GLU A 11 -6.76 -18.43 8.89
C GLU A 11 -7.81 -17.48 9.45
N LEU A 12 -8.00 -16.33 8.79
CA LEU A 12 -8.98 -15.30 9.08
C LEU A 12 -10.02 -15.19 7.95
N ASN A 13 -10.98 -14.28 8.08
CA ASN A 13 -12.02 -14.09 7.06
C ASN A 13 -11.43 -13.75 5.69
N ASN A 14 -10.54 -12.74 5.62
CA ASN A 14 -9.95 -12.26 4.38
C ASN A 14 -8.49 -12.69 4.18
N PHE A 15 -7.85 -13.33 5.19
CA PHE A 15 -6.42 -13.62 5.17
C PHE A 15 -6.08 -15.07 5.51
N ILE A 16 -4.92 -15.48 5.01
CA ILE A 16 -4.16 -16.63 5.48
C ILE A 16 -2.79 -16.11 5.86
N ILE A 17 -2.46 -16.06 7.15
CA ILE A 17 -1.17 -15.55 7.65
C ILE A 17 -0.21 -16.72 7.80
N GLU A 18 0.95 -16.67 7.15
CA GLU A 18 2.03 -17.66 7.26
C GLU A 18 3.31 -17.00 7.80
N TYR A 19 3.98 -17.66 8.74
CA TYR A 19 5.23 -17.20 9.35
C TYR A 19 6.05 -18.41 9.84
N ASP A 20 7.35 -18.25 10.05
CA ASP A 20 8.27 -19.38 10.36
C ASP A 20 8.87 -19.33 11.77
N LYS A 21 8.57 -18.30 12.57
CA LYS A 21 8.94 -18.19 13.99
C LYS A 21 7.81 -17.55 14.76
N GLU A 22 7.70 -17.85 16.02
CA GLU A 22 6.73 -17.23 16.92
C GLU A 22 6.92 -15.69 16.95
N ILE A 23 5.81 -14.97 16.88
CA ILE A 23 5.72 -13.51 16.86
C ILE A 23 4.84 -13.11 18.03
N ASP A 24 5.42 -12.51 19.06
CA ASP A 24 4.73 -12.18 20.33
C ASP A 24 3.51 -11.28 20.16
N TYR A 25 3.51 -10.44 19.13
CA TYR A 25 2.45 -9.48 18.83
C TYR A 25 1.44 -9.97 17.76
N MET A 26 1.42 -11.26 17.42
CA MET A 26 0.53 -11.81 16.39
C MET A 26 -0.96 -11.58 16.71
N SER A 27 -1.37 -11.63 17.97
CA SER A 27 -2.74 -11.33 18.38
C SER A 27 -3.17 -9.91 18.04
N ASN A 28 -2.26 -8.94 18.15
CA ASN A 28 -2.53 -7.55 17.79
C ASN A 28 -2.69 -7.40 16.28
N ILE A 29 -1.84 -8.06 15.48
CA ILE A 29 -1.97 -8.09 14.01
C ILE A 29 -3.35 -8.61 13.62
N ILE A 30 -3.76 -9.77 14.16
CA ILE A 30 -5.05 -10.40 13.87
C ILE A 30 -6.20 -9.45 14.18
N SER A 31 -6.26 -8.95 15.43
CA SER A 31 -7.34 -8.07 15.88
C SER A 31 -7.45 -6.81 15.03
N THR A 32 -6.32 -6.19 14.68
CA THR A 32 -6.32 -4.97 13.88
C THR A 32 -6.73 -5.22 12.44
N LEU A 33 -6.28 -6.32 11.83
CA LEU A 33 -6.70 -6.69 10.48
C LEU A 33 -8.19 -6.97 10.39
N GLU A 34 -8.77 -7.72 11.34
CA GLU A 34 -10.21 -8.00 11.37
C GLU A 34 -11.05 -6.74 11.50
N ASN A 35 -10.58 -5.75 12.26
CA ASN A 35 -11.32 -4.51 12.49
C ASN A 35 -11.19 -3.52 11.31
N ASN A 36 -10.00 -3.31 10.77
CA ASN A 36 -9.76 -2.23 9.80
C ASN A 36 -10.05 -2.62 8.34
N THR A 37 -10.07 -3.92 8.02
CA THR A 37 -10.39 -4.35 6.65
C THR A 37 -11.85 -4.15 6.27
N VAL A 38 -12.74 -4.02 7.24
CA VAL A 38 -14.19 -3.78 7.01
C VAL A 38 -14.38 -2.43 6.30
N ASP A 39 -13.77 -1.36 6.81
CA ASP A 39 -13.90 -0.02 6.24
C ASP A 39 -13.29 0.06 4.82
N ILE A 40 -12.17 -0.65 4.60
CA ILE A 40 -11.54 -0.71 3.28
C ILE A 40 -12.44 -1.45 2.28
N LEU A 41 -12.99 -2.62 2.65
CA LEU A 41 -13.93 -3.35 1.80
C LEU A 41 -15.18 -2.53 1.49
N ASP A 42 -15.71 -1.84 2.49
CA ASP A 42 -16.86 -0.96 2.36
C ASP A 42 -16.59 0.19 1.39
N PHE A 43 -15.38 0.79 1.45
CA PHE A 43 -14.96 1.80 0.48
C PHE A 43 -15.01 1.25 -0.95
N PHE A 44 -14.51 0.03 -1.17
CA PHE A 44 -14.48 -0.61 -2.49
C PHE A 44 -15.79 -1.31 -2.88
N GLU A 45 -16.87 -1.20 -2.09
CA GLU A 45 -18.15 -1.89 -2.31
C GLU A 45 -17.99 -3.42 -2.46
N LEU A 46 -17.06 -3.97 -1.70
CA LEU A 46 -16.78 -5.41 -1.68
C LEU A 46 -17.30 -6.01 -0.37
N GLU A 47 -18.05 -7.09 -0.44
CA GLU A 47 -18.41 -7.87 0.73
C GLU A 47 -17.19 -8.65 1.26
N LYS A 48 -16.36 -9.12 0.35
CA LYS A 48 -15.11 -9.85 0.61
C LYS A 48 -14.26 -9.86 -0.67
N LEU A 49 -12.99 -10.22 -0.55
CA LEU A 49 -12.17 -10.53 -1.71
C LEU A 49 -12.61 -11.84 -2.38
N SER A 50 -12.42 -11.97 -3.68
CA SER A 50 -12.68 -13.20 -4.45
C SER A 50 -11.89 -14.40 -3.91
N GLN A 51 -10.71 -14.16 -3.37
CA GLN A 51 -9.85 -15.12 -2.70
C GLN A 51 -9.23 -14.51 -1.45
N LYS A 52 -9.09 -15.30 -0.36
CA LYS A 52 -8.34 -14.88 0.82
C LYS A 52 -6.92 -14.50 0.43
N LYS A 53 -6.47 -13.35 0.90
CA LYS A 53 -5.09 -12.92 0.68
C LYS A 53 -4.16 -13.65 1.64
N LYS A 54 -3.10 -14.17 1.08
CA LYS A 54 -2.02 -14.74 1.86
C LYS A 54 -1.11 -13.63 2.33
N VAL A 55 -0.86 -13.57 3.62
CA VAL A 55 0.12 -12.68 4.27
C VAL A 55 1.29 -13.56 4.70
N VAL A 56 2.47 -13.30 4.18
CA VAL A 56 3.69 -14.02 4.53
C VAL A 56 4.60 -13.09 5.32
N ILE A 57 4.85 -13.41 6.57
CA ILE A 57 5.76 -12.63 7.42
C ILE A 57 7.12 -13.33 7.45
N PHE A 58 8.10 -12.68 6.87
CA PHE A 58 9.49 -13.14 6.83
C PHE A 58 10.22 -12.69 8.10
N THR A 59 10.62 -13.64 8.94
CA THR A 59 11.39 -13.35 10.14
C THR A 59 12.92 -13.37 9.90
N ASP A 60 13.32 -13.32 8.63
CA ASP A 60 14.72 -13.35 8.20
C ASP A 60 14.86 -12.52 6.91
N ARG A 61 15.66 -11.45 6.97
CA ARG A 61 15.88 -10.51 5.86
C ARG A 61 16.47 -11.18 4.61
N GLU A 62 17.35 -12.17 4.78
CA GLU A 62 17.94 -12.86 3.62
C GLU A 62 16.92 -13.76 2.90
N LYS A 63 15.96 -14.34 3.64
CA LYS A 63 14.85 -15.06 3.03
C LYS A 63 13.94 -14.10 2.25
N TYR A 64 13.62 -12.94 2.82
CA TYR A 64 12.82 -11.91 2.15
C TYR A 64 13.52 -11.37 0.91
N LYS A 65 14.81 -11.07 0.99
CA LYS A 65 15.63 -10.66 -0.15
C LYS A 65 15.62 -11.73 -1.27
N LYS A 66 15.79 -13.00 -0.93
CA LYS A 66 15.70 -14.10 -1.92
C LYS A 66 14.33 -14.19 -2.58
N HIS A 67 13.27 -13.92 -1.83
CA HIS A 67 11.92 -13.83 -2.36
C HIS A 67 11.79 -12.68 -3.38
N LEU A 68 12.33 -11.50 -3.10
CA LEU A 68 12.22 -10.31 -3.95
C LEU A 68 13.06 -10.36 -5.23
N LEU A 69 14.25 -10.96 -5.19
CA LEU A 69 15.21 -10.92 -6.31
C LEU A 69 14.63 -11.34 -7.69
N PRO A 70 13.66 -12.26 -7.82
CA PRO A 70 13.03 -12.55 -9.11
C PRO A 70 12.20 -11.40 -9.70
N PHE A 71 11.75 -10.46 -8.87
CA PHE A 71 10.81 -9.40 -9.23
C PHE A 71 11.47 -8.02 -9.36
N VAL A 72 12.63 -7.81 -8.70
CA VAL A 72 13.34 -6.54 -8.68
C VAL A 72 14.74 -6.67 -9.24
N LYS A 73 15.25 -5.63 -9.91
CA LYS A 73 16.63 -5.62 -10.42
C LYS A 73 17.68 -5.64 -9.30
N GLU A 74 17.35 -5.03 -8.17
CA GLU A 74 18.22 -4.88 -7.03
C GLU A 74 17.38 -4.77 -5.76
N PHE A 75 17.76 -5.51 -4.72
CA PHE A 75 17.19 -5.35 -3.39
C PHE A 75 17.73 -4.05 -2.76
N LYS A 76 16.82 -3.22 -2.27
CA LYS A 76 17.16 -2.03 -1.50
C LYS A 76 16.83 -2.26 -0.02
N GLU A 77 17.65 -1.73 0.87
CA GLU A 77 17.51 -1.96 2.32
C GLU A 77 16.17 -1.47 2.90
N TRP A 78 15.55 -0.46 2.28
CA TRP A 78 14.24 0.04 2.68
C TRP A 78 13.06 -0.86 2.27
N MET A 79 13.26 -1.86 1.42
CA MET A 79 12.19 -2.76 1.01
C MET A 79 11.79 -3.65 2.19
N CYS A 80 10.58 -3.51 2.69
CA CYS A 80 10.04 -4.27 3.82
C CYS A 80 8.67 -4.89 3.56
N ALA A 81 7.97 -4.51 2.47
CA ALA A 81 6.69 -5.06 2.06
C ALA A 81 6.58 -5.13 0.53
N ASP A 82 5.82 -6.08 0.00
CA ASP A 82 5.52 -6.23 -1.43
C ASP A 82 4.29 -7.12 -1.69
N THR A 83 3.78 -7.06 -2.95
CA THR A 83 2.72 -7.93 -3.47
C THR A 83 3.07 -8.56 -4.81
N TYR A 84 4.34 -8.66 -5.17
CA TYR A 84 4.78 -9.09 -6.51
C TYR A 84 4.34 -10.49 -6.93
N ASP A 85 4.16 -11.42 -5.99
CA ASP A 85 3.68 -12.78 -6.26
C ASP A 85 2.17 -12.96 -6.01
N GLY A 86 1.45 -11.85 -5.82
CA GLY A 86 0.03 -11.83 -5.50
C GLY A 86 -0.30 -12.09 -4.03
N ASN A 87 0.72 -12.37 -3.18
CA ASN A 87 0.60 -12.43 -1.73
C ASN A 87 0.99 -11.07 -1.14
N ILE A 88 0.62 -10.81 0.10
CA ILE A 88 1.16 -9.70 0.89
C ILE A 88 2.37 -10.24 1.63
N ASN A 89 3.55 -9.79 1.26
CA ASN A 89 4.81 -10.24 1.84
C ASN A 89 5.40 -9.12 2.68
N LEU A 90 5.79 -9.42 3.92
CA LEU A 90 6.33 -8.44 4.84
C LEU A 90 7.56 -8.98 5.55
N LEU A 91 8.49 -8.08 5.79
CA LEU A 91 9.61 -8.32 6.69
C LEU A 91 9.14 -8.01 8.12
N GLU A 92 9.36 -8.94 9.05
CA GLU A 92 9.01 -8.78 10.45
C GLU A 92 9.67 -7.51 11.04
N ILE A 93 9.01 -6.84 12.00
CA ILE A 93 9.39 -5.51 12.52
C ILE A 93 10.86 -5.43 12.92
N SER A 94 11.39 -6.43 13.67
CA SER A 94 12.78 -6.41 14.12
C SER A 94 13.79 -6.51 12.98
N GLU A 95 13.39 -7.16 11.88
CA GLU A 95 14.18 -7.26 10.67
C GLU A 95 14.03 -5.99 9.79
N ALA A 96 12.85 -5.38 9.74
CA ALA A 96 12.61 -4.13 9.04
C ALA A 96 13.42 -2.97 9.66
N ARG A 97 13.45 -2.89 10.98
CA ARG A 97 14.21 -1.89 11.76
C ARG A 97 15.73 -1.90 11.53
N LYS A 98 16.26 -2.91 10.86
CA LYS A 98 17.70 -2.94 10.49
C LYS A 98 18.01 -1.97 9.34
N SER A 99 17.02 -1.47 8.63
CA SER A 99 17.21 -0.39 7.66
C SER A 99 17.02 0.97 8.33
N LYS A 100 17.73 1.98 7.82
CA LYS A 100 17.65 3.34 8.34
C LYS A 100 16.26 3.96 8.15
N GLU A 101 15.60 3.60 7.07
CA GLU A 101 14.30 4.12 6.69
C GLU A 101 13.18 3.62 7.61
N HIS A 102 13.41 2.50 8.31
CA HIS A 102 12.44 1.85 9.19
C HIS A 102 12.97 1.64 10.62
N GLU A 103 14.05 2.35 11.02
CA GLU A 103 14.66 2.15 12.35
C GLU A 103 13.69 2.37 13.51
N ASP A 104 12.71 3.26 13.32
CA ASP A 104 11.67 3.61 14.29
C ASP A 104 10.31 2.90 14.03
N MET A 105 10.24 1.98 13.06
CA MET A 105 8.99 1.28 12.72
C MET A 105 8.37 0.67 13.97
N ASP A 106 7.14 1.03 14.27
CA ASP A 106 6.37 0.43 15.35
C ASP A 106 5.32 -0.57 14.84
N MET A 107 4.53 -1.10 15.77
CA MET A 107 3.46 -2.05 15.45
C MET A 107 2.38 -1.42 14.57
N ASP A 108 2.04 -0.18 14.83
CA ASP A 108 0.99 0.54 14.11
C ASP A 108 1.41 0.75 12.65
N GLU A 109 2.63 1.22 12.43
CA GLU A 109 3.20 1.36 11.09
C GLU A 109 3.28 0.02 10.35
N PHE A 110 3.72 -1.04 11.02
CA PHE A 110 3.76 -2.39 10.44
C PHE A 110 2.38 -2.86 9.97
N ILE A 111 1.35 -2.65 10.80
CA ILE A 111 -0.02 -3.04 10.44
C ILE A 111 -0.55 -2.17 9.30
N LYS A 112 -0.26 -0.88 9.29
CA LYS A 112 -0.60 0.03 8.19
C LYS A 112 0.03 -0.40 6.87
N CYS A 113 1.23 -1.00 6.88
CA CYS A 113 1.80 -1.61 5.68
C CYS A 113 0.95 -2.80 5.18
N ILE A 114 0.45 -3.67 6.06
CA ILE A 114 -0.45 -4.76 5.65
C ILE A 114 -1.75 -4.21 5.06
N LEU A 115 -2.34 -3.20 5.70
CA LEU A 115 -3.56 -2.56 5.22
C LEU A 115 -3.36 -1.86 3.87
N HIS A 116 -2.21 -1.23 3.65
CA HIS A 116 -1.83 -0.64 2.37
C HIS A 116 -1.85 -1.70 1.25
N GLU A 117 -1.20 -2.83 1.46
CA GLU A 117 -1.18 -3.92 0.49
C GLU A 117 -2.57 -4.58 0.33
N PHE A 118 -3.40 -4.53 1.38
CA PHE A 118 -4.79 -4.99 1.30
C PHE A 118 -5.64 -4.05 0.42
N VAL A 119 -5.42 -2.75 0.45
CA VAL A 119 -6.05 -1.79 -0.48
C VAL A 119 -5.71 -2.15 -1.93
N HIS A 120 -4.44 -2.46 -2.22
CA HIS A 120 -4.05 -2.94 -3.56
C HIS A 120 -4.77 -4.23 -3.92
N SER A 121 -5.01 -5.11 -2.96
CA SER A 121 -5.79 -6.33 -3.21
C SER A 121 -7.24 -6.04 -3.57
N CYS A 122 -7.86 -5.03 -2.95
CA CYS A 122 -9.20 -4.57 -3.33
C CYS A 122 -9.22 -3.92 -4.71
N GLN A 123 -8.21 -3.12 -5.06
CA GLN A 123 -8.06 -2.54 -6.39
C GLN A 123 -7.92 -3.63 -7.47
N GLN A 124 -7.23 -4.73 -7.16
CA GLN A 124 -7.04 -5.86 -8.07
C GLN A 124 -8.31 -6.66 -8.35
N GLU A 125 -9.35 -6.55 -7.53
CA GLU A 125 -10.67 -7.15 -7.84
C GLU A 125 -11.30 -6.52 -9.10
N TRP A 126 -10.90 -5.31 -9.47
CA TRP A 126 -11.40 -4.62 -10.65
C TRP A 126 -10.39 -4.52 -11.79
N ASN A 127 -9.12 -4.27 -11.48
CA ASN A 127 -8.05 -4.16 -12.48
C ASN A 127 -6.83 -4.94 -11.99
N SER A 128 -6.31 -5.86 -12.79
CA SER A 128 -5.15 -6.69 -12.42
C SER A 128 -3.86 -5.89 -12.14
N ASN A 129 -3.80 -4.63 -12.58
CA ASN A 129 -2.68 -3.71 -12.35
C ASN A 129 -3.16 -2.25 -12.44
N SER A 130 -2.28 -1.31 -12.14
CA SER A 130 -2.59 0.13 -12.16
C SER A 130 -2.88 0.71 -13.55
N ASN A 131 -2.60 -0.01 -14.63
CA ASN A 131 -2.81 0.45 -16.03
C ASN A 131 -2.20 1.85 -16.30
N GLY A 132 -1.08 2.18 -15.67
CA GLY A 132 -0.41 3.48 -15.80
C GLY A 132 -0.97 4.58 -14.90
N THR A 133 -1.75 4.22 -13.87
CA THR A 133 -2.26 5.15 -12.86
C THR A 133 -1.72 4.83 -11.47
N SER A 134 -0.44 4.42 -11.37
CA SER A 134 0.20 4.02 -10.11
C SER A 134 0.10 5.10 -9.04
N TRP A 135 0.24 6.38 -9.40
CA TRP A 135 0.08 7.48 -8.46
C TRP A 135 -1.29 7.47 -7.75
N TYR A 136 -2.35 7.09 -8.46
CA TYR A 136 -3.71 7.01 -7.90
C TYR A 136 -3.90 5.76 -7.03
N TRP A 137 -3.32 4.64 -7.46
CA TRP A 137 -3.33 3.42 -6.66
C TRP A 137 -2.68 3.67 -5.30
N GLU A 138 -1.50 4.28 -5.30
CA GLU A 138 -0.78 4.66 -4.08
C GLU A 138 -1.50 5.76 -3.28
N ALA A 139 -2.17 6.69 -3.98
CA ALA A 139 -2.98 7.73 -3.34
C ALA A 139 -4.10 7.14 -2.49
N LEU A 140 -4.82 6.14 -3.01
CA LEU A 140 -5.84 5.43 -2.23
C LEU A 140 -5.21 4.55 -1.15
N ALA A 141 -4.15 3.80 -1.47
CA ALA A 141 -3.53 2.88 -0.53
C ALA A 141 -2.96 3.60 0.70
N THR A 142 -2.21 4.68 0.51
CA THR A 142 -1.63 5.47 1.61
C THR A 142 -2.68 6.12 2.51
N ASN A 143 -3.79 6.61 1.93
CA ASN A 143 -4.83 7.30 2.70
C ASN A 143 -5.79 6.31 3.40
N LEU A 144 -6.25 5.26 2.71
CA LEU A 144 -7.21 4.30 3.28
C LEU A 144 -6.57 3.38 4.33
N SER A 145 -5.26 3.17 4.27
CA SER A 145 -4.51 2.46 5.31
C SER A 145 -4.12 3.34 6.50
N ASN A 146 -4.45 4.64 6.47
CA ASN A 146 -4.06 5.62 7.48
C ASN A 146 -2.54 5.69 7.73
N GLN A 147 -1.71 5.52 6.69
CA GLN A 147 -0.28 5.68 6.83
C GLN A 147 0.10 7.12 7.22
N ASP A 148 1.16 7.26 8.03
CA ASP A 148 1.57 8.54 8.63
C ASP A 148 2.34 9.43 7.66
N TYR A 149 1.77 9.68 6.47
CA TYR A 149 2.27 10.68 5.55
C TYR A 149 1.74 12.07 5.89
N SER A 150 2.56 13.08 5.64
CA SER A 150 2.13 14.49 5.71
C SER A 150 1.86 15.02 4.31
N SER A 151 0.81 15.84 4.19
CA SER A 151 0.58 16.57 2.94
C SER A 151 1.73 17.52 2.64
N VAL A 152 2.22 17.48 1.40
CA VAL A 152 3.31 18.30 0.91
C VAL A 152 2.84 19.26 -0.17
N SER A 153 3.61 20.35 -0.41
CA SER A 153 3.35 21.23 -1.55
C SER A 153 3.56 20.49 -2.87
N LEU A 154 2.66 20.69 -3.82
CA LEU A 154 2.82 20.18 -5.18
C LEU A 154 3.59 21.13 -6.11
N GLU A 155 4.11 22.26 -5.62
CA GLU A 155 4.87 23.24 -6.43
C GLU A 155 6.11 22.61 -7.11
N ASP A 156 6.80 21.72 -6.39
CA ASP A 156 8.00 21.02 -6.87
C ASP A 156 7.70 19.62 -7.46
N CYS A 157 6.43 19.27 -7.63
CA CYS A 157 6.04 17.97 -8.18
C CYS A 157 6.13 17.99 -9.71
N ASP A 158 7.01 17.18 -10.28
CA ASP A 158 6.98 16.83 -11.70
C ASP A 158 5.85 15.81 -11.92
N PHE A 159 4.66 16.30 -12.26
CA PHE A 159 3.48 15.45 -12.40
C PHE A 159 3.57 14.51 -13.61
N GLU A 160 4.21 14.92 -14.70
CA GLU A 160 4.44 14.06 -15.85
C GLU A 160 5.31 12.87 -15.48
N LYS A 161 6.34 13.12 -14.69
CA LYS A 161 7.18 12.04 -14.16
C LYS A 161 6.41 11.17 -13.16
N LEU A 162 5.62 11.76 -12.26
CA LEU A 162 4.80 11.02 -11.30
C LEU A 162 3.82 10.07 -12.01
N LYS A 163 3.20 10.52 -13.11
CA LYS A 163 2.30 9.71 -13.95
C LYS A 163 3.04 8.58 -14.67
N SER A 164 4.22 8.86 -15.24
CA SER A 164 4.93 7.93 -16.13
C SER A 164 5.94 7.00 -15.42
N ASP A 165 6.51 7.44 -14.31
CA ASP A 165 7.55 6.73 -13.55
C ASP A 165 7.42 7.00 -12.05
N PHE A 166 6.35 6.47 -11.45
CA PHE A 166 6.05 6.67 -10.03
C PHE A 166 7.23 6.29 -9.13
N ASN A 167 7.79 5.10 -9.34
CA ASN A 167 8.89 4.58 -8.51
C ASN A 167 10.20 5.34 -8.66
N GLY A 168 10.41 6.00 -9.80
CA GLY A 168 11.56 6.88 -10.05
C GLY A 168 11.33 8.33 -9.63
N THR A 169 10.14 8.67 -9.13
CA THR A 169 9.79 10.03 -8.69
C THR A 169 10.17 10.23 -7.24
N LYS A 170 11.07 11.19 -6.99
CA LYS A 170 11.43 11.56 -5.62
C LYS A 170 10.18 12.07 -4.88
N ASN A 171 9.96 11.62 -3.66
CA ASN A 171 8.79 11.93 -2.83
C ASN A 171 7.44 11.49 -3.46
N GLY A 172 7.44 10.51 -4.38
CA GLY A 172 6.23 10.05 -5.08
C GLY A 172 5.10 9.68 -4.13
N TYR A 173 5.38 8.95 -3.06
CA TYR A 173 4.38 8.59 -2.05
C TYR A 173 3.78 9.79 -1.32
N SER A 174 4.58 10.81 -0.96
CA SER A 174 4.07 12.03 -0.32
C SER A 174 3.19 12.85 -1.27
N PHE A 175 3.53 12.88 -2.56
CA PHE A 175 2.69 13.51 -3.59
C PHE A 175 1.39 12.72 -3.80
N ALA A 176 1.47 11.39 -3.91
CA ALA A 176 0.30 10.52 -4.02
C ALA A 176 -0.63 10.67 -2.81
N TYR A 177 -0.09 10.64 -1.59
CA TYR A 177 -0.85 10.90 -0.37
C TYR A 177 -1.56 12.25 -0.42
N THR A 178 -0.87 13.32 -0.82
CA THR A 178 -1.43 14.67 -0.91
C THR A 178 -2.59 14.75 -1.90
N LEU A 179 -2.43 14.14 -3.09
CA LEU A 179 -3.46 14.03 -4.11
C LEU A 179 -4.65 13.21 -3.61
N GLY A 180 -4.39 12.05 -3.02
CA GLY A 180 -5.41 11.15 -2.48
C GLY A 180 -6.23 11.80 -1.38
N LYS A 181 -5.59 12.49 -0.44
CA LYS A 181 -6.27 13.22 0.64
C LYS A 181 -7.24 14.26 0.09
N TYR A 182 -6.78 15.08 -0.85
CA TYR A 182 -7.64 16.06 -1.50
C TYR A 182 -8.82 15.39 -2.21
N MET A 183 -8.57 14.31 -2.95
CA MET A 183 -9.61 13.61 -3.69
C MET A 183 -10.65 12.99 -2.74
N LEU A 184 -10.23 12.36 -1.65
CA LEU A 184 -11.12 11.80 -0.63
C LEU A 184 -11.96 12.88 0.09
N GLU A 185 -11.44 14.08 0.25
CA GLU A 185 -12.13 15.21 0.86
C GLU A 185 -13.12 15.92 -0.10
N ASN A 186 -12.90 15.89 -1.42
CA ASN A 186 -13.61 16.74 -2.39
C ASN A 186 -14.40 15.99 -3.46
N TYR A 187 -14.15 14.70 -3.65
CA TYR A 187 -14.90 13.88 -4.62
C TYR A 187 -15.81 12.89 -3.90
N SER A 188 -16.92 12.53 -4.56
CA SER A 188 -17.77 11.47 -4.05
C SER A 188 -17.07 10.11 -4.12
N LYS A 189 -17.41 9.20 -3.22
CA LYS A 189 -16.97 7.81 -3.26
C LYS A 189 -17.20 7.19 -4.65
N ASP A 190 -18.39 7.40 -5.24
CA ASP A 190 -18.72 6.86 -6.56
C ASP A 190 -17.75 7.34 -7.64
N LYS A 191 -17.34 8.62 -7.60
CA LYS A 191 -16.37 9.16 -8.57
C LYS A 191 -14.97 8.55 -8.37
N LEU A 192 -14.55 8.35 -7.12
CA LEU A 192 -13.30 7.68 -6.83
C LEU A 192 -13.33 6.22 -7.30
N LEU A 193 -14.42 5.52 -7.08
CA LEU A 193 -14.59 4.15 -7.56
C LEU A 193 -14.67 4.07 -9.09
N GLU A 194 -15.31 5.05 -9.75
CA GLU A 194 -15.32 5.16 -11.20
C GLU A 194 -13.89 5.26 -11.77
N TYR A 195 -13.04 6.09 -11.17
CA TYR A 195 -11.61 6.18 -11.53
C TYR A 195 -10.85 4.89 -11.29
N ALA A 196 -11.10 4.21 -10.18
CA ALA A 196 -10.46 2.92 -9.90
C ALA A 196 -10.88 1.84 -10.92
N LYS A 197 -12.15 1.83 -11.34
CA LYS A 197 -12.69 0.89 -12.34
C LYS A 197 -12.29 1.25 -13.78
N ASN A 198 -12.08 2.53 -14.06
CA ASN A 198 -11.79 3.05 -15.40
C ASN A 198 -10.52 3.92 -15.41
N PRO A 199 -9.33 3.30 -15.51
CA PRO A 199 -8.07 4.04 -15.55
C PRO A 199 -7.94 5.04 -16.70
N ASP A 200 -8.61 4.81 -17.82
CA ASP A 200 -8.53 5.74 -18.96
C ASP A 200 -9.30 7.03 -18.71
N LEU A 201 -10.42 6.97 -17.97
CA LEU A 201 -11.11 8.17 -17.51
C LEU A 201 -10.23 8.96 -16.54
N LEU A 202 -9.59 8.28 -15.59
CA LEU A 202 -8.67 8.92 -14.66
C LEU A 202 -7.52 9.63 -15.38
N LYS A 203 -6.93 8.99 -16.43
CA LYS A 203 -5.86 9.63 -17.21
C LYS A 203 -6.32 10.90 -17.92
N GLN A 204 -7.57 10.94 -18.40
CA GLN A 204 -8.15 12.14 -19.01
C GLN A 204 -8.31 13.29 -18.01
N ASP A 205 -8.71 12.97 -16.78
CA ASP A 205 -8.99 13.97 -15.74
C ASP A 205 -7.76 14.29 -14.86
N ALA A 206 -6.63 13.60 -15.04
CA ALA A 206 -5.47 13.65 -14.13
C ALA A 206 -4.89 15.06 -14.00
N ASP A 207 -4.73 15.79 -15.09
CA ASP A 207 -4.15 17.14 -15.08
C ASP A 207 -5.08 18.13 -14.37
N ASP A 208 -6.39 18.02 -14.59
CA ASP A 208 -7.39 18.85 -13.91
C ASP A 208 -7.40 18.59 -12.40
N ILE A 209 -7.28 17.32 -12.00
CA ILE A 209 -7.14 16.93 -10.58
C ILE A 209 -5.92 17.60 -9.96
N PHE A 210 -4.76 17.49 -10.62
CA PHE A 210 -3.50 18.04 -10.14
C PHE A 210 -3.57 19.56 -9.96
N GLU A 211 -4.09 20.26 -10.96
CA GLU A 211 -4.26 21.71 -10.90
C GLU A 211 -5.27 22.14 -9.82
N ALA A 212 -6.35 21.39 -9.62
CA ALA A 212 -7.31 21.66 -8.54
C ALA A 212 -6.64 21.54 -7.15
N VAL A 213 -5.79 20.54 -6.94
CA VAL A 213 -5.03 20.39 -5.68
C VAL A 213 -4.08 21.57 -5.47
N LYS A 214 -3.30 21.97 -6.49
CA LYS A 214 -2.39 23.11 -6.41
C LYS A 214 -3.13 24.41 -6.07
N GLN A 215 -4.26 24.66 -6.71
CA GLN A 215 -5.10 25.84 -6.43
C GLN A 215 -5.62 25.83 -4.99
N SER A 216 -6.05 24.66 -4.49
CA SER A 216 -6.52 24.53 -3.10
C SER A 216 -5.42 24.83 -2.08
N GLN A 217 -4.18 24.43 -2.37
CA GLN A 217 -3.02 24.71 -1.51
C GLN A 217 -2.64 26.20 -1.51
N THR A 218 -2.76 26.87 -2.65
CA THR A 218 -2.50 28.31 -2.77
C THR A 218 -3.53 29.12 -1.98
N ASN A 219 -4.81 28.76 -2.06
CA ASN A 219 -5.89 29.44 -1.35
C ASN A 219 -5.84 29.26 0.17
N LYS A 220 -5.23 28.21 0.68
CA LYS A 220 -5.03 27.98 2.13
C LYS A 220 -3.83 28.76 2.70
N LYS A 221 -2.96 29.33 1.85
CA LYS A 221 -1.82 30.16 2.27
C LYS A 221 -2.18 31.66 2.39
N LEU A 222 -3.36 32.07 1.97
CA LEU A 222 -3.93 33.42 2.08
C LEU A 222 -4.88 33.52 3.27
#